data_2e974c3d997ba3abbc126a9c5933d73c
#
_entry.id   2e974c3d997ba3abbc126a9c5933d73c
#
_cell.length_a   1.000
_cell.length_b   1.000
_cell.length_c   1.000
_cell.angle_alpha   90.00
_cell.angle_beta   90.00
_cell.angle_gamma   90.00
#
_symmetry.space_group_name_H-M   'P 1'
#
loop_
_entity.id
_entity.type
_entity.pdbx_description
1 polymer ?
#
loop_
_entity_poly.entity_id
_entity_poly.type
_entity_poly.pdbx_seq_one_letter_code
_entity_poly.pdbx_strand_id
1 'polypeptide(L)'
;DCIRAEHTVTMIAPKIGLYSADGPEYAGDLICGNLYDRLDEVIDDVDHAAEIVEPGDLVDYFAPLPTNIDKYSRGSVLIVAGSAQYPGAAIMAAKSAARAGAGYVAVAAPDACANLIRMALPSIPVFAIPSDSRGSFGAAARMTVCEIAKKYSCVLCGPGMTTSAGAMQVVSGLLELDVPL
;
A
#
# COMPACT_ATOMS: atom_id res chain seq x y z
N ASP A 1 2.55 34.58 -0.81
CA ASP A 1 1.42 35.11 -0.01
C ASP A 1 0.12 34.75 -0.69
N CYS A 2 -0.81 34.08 0.02
CA CYS A 2 -2.15 33.81 -0.47
C CYS A 2 -3.19 34.02 0.66
N ILE A 3 -4.44 34.19 0.26
CA ILE A 3 -5.55 34.34 1.19
C ILE A 3 -5.90 32.95 1.76
N ARG A 4 -6.15 32.87 3.05
CA ARG A 4 -6.83 31.73 3.67
C ARG A 4 -8.33 31.90 3.43
N ALA A 5 -8.89 31.05 2.61
CA ALA A 5 -10.31 31.04 2.30
C ALA A 5 -11.04 30.06 3.21
N GLU A 6 -12.30 30.37 3.53
CA GLU A 6 -13.24 29.43 4.14
C GLU A 6 -13.82 28.51 3.07
N HIS A 7 -14.11 29.08 1.88
CA HIS A 7 -14.60 28.37 0.71
C HIS A 7 -13.85 28.81 -0.54
N THR A 8 -13.46 27.86 -1.40
CA THR A 8 -12.86 28.15 -2.70
C THR A 8 -13.68 27.53 -3.80
N VAL A 9 -14.14 28.38 -4.76
CA VAL A 9 -14.82 27.91 -5.95
C VAL A 9 -13.79 27.74 -7.07
N THR A 10 -13.64 26.52 -7.57
CA THR A 10 -12.84 26.22 -8.76
C THR A 10 -13.77 25.93 -9.94
N MET A 11 -13.40 26.42 -11.13
CA MET A 11 -14.25 26.28 -12.31
C MET A 11 -13.80 25.07 -13.14
N ILE A 12 -14.76 24.36 -13.72
CA ILE A 12 -14.59 23.24 -14.68
C ILE A 12 -14.08 21.98 -14.00
N ALA A 13 -12.90 22.02 -13.40
CA ALA A 13 -12.27 20.86 -12.77
C ALA A 13 -11.48 21.27 -11.53
N PRO A 14 -11.29 20.36 -10.59
CA PRO A 14 -10.36 20.52 -9.48
C PRO A 14 -8.94 20.81 -9.97
N LYS A 15 -8.20 21.66 -9.25
CA LYS A 15 -6.80 21.95 -9.56
C LYS A 15 -5.89 21.25 -8.57
N ILE A 16 -4.88 20.54 -9.04
CA ILE A 16 -3.98 19.73 -8.20
C ILE A 16 -3.38 20.54 -7.04
N GLY A 17 -3.10 21.82 -7.25
CA GLY A 17 -2.56 22.70 -6.21
C GLY A 17 -3.51 22.98 -5.05
N LEU A 18 -4.82 22.75 -5.19
CA LEU A 18 -5.80 22.87 -4.11
C LEU A 18 -5.82 21.64 -3.19
N TYR A 19 -5.30 20.50 -3.67
CA TYR A 19 -5.30 19.21 -2.97
C TYR A 19 -3.90 18.77 -2.52
N SER A 20 -2.85 19.48 -2.90
CA SER A 20 -1.46 19.10 -2.63
C SER A 20 -0.69 20.22 -1.90
N ALA A 21 0.43 19.84 -1.27
CA ALA A 21 1.30 20.71 -0.49
C ALA A 21 0.49 21.55 0.53
N ASP A 22 0.66 22.86 0.51
CA ASP A 22 -0.03 23.79 1.43
C ASP A 22 -1.46 24.14 0.96
N GLY A 23 -1.88 23.70 -0.24
CA GLY A 23 -3.18 24.03 -0.82
C GLY A 23 -4.37 23.77 0.11
N PRO A 24 -4.50 22.57 0.72
CA PRO A 24 -5.61 22.27 1.62
C PRO A 24 -5.71 23.20 2.83
N GLU A 25 -4.57 23.74 3.30
CA GLU A 25 -4.54 24.65 4.44
C GLU A 25 -5.14 26.03 4.10
N TYR A 26 -5.08 26.44 2.83
CA TYR A 26 -5.50 27.76 2.38
C TYR A 26 -6.83 27.77 1.63
N ALA A 27 -7.21 26.63 1.05
CA ALA A 27 -8.38 26.56 0.17
C ALA A 27 -9.72 26.47 0.93
N GLY A 28 -9.74 25.94 2.15
CA GLY A 28 -10.99 25.64 2.86
C GLY A 28 -11.85 24.61 2.10
N ASP A 29 -13.15 24.74 2.19
CA ASP A 29 -14.09 23.87 1.47
C ASP A 29 -14.04 24.15 -0.03
N LEU A 30 -13.83 23.11 -0.82
CA LEU A 30 -13.70 23.21 -2.26
C LEU A 30 -15.04 22.94 -2.95
N ILE A 31 -15.46 23.86 -3.82
CA ILE A 31 -16.67 23.74 -4.63
C ILE A 31 -16.27 23.80 -6.10
N CYS A 32 -16.55 22.73 -6.86
CA CYS A 32 -16.32 22.73 -8.30
C CYS A 32 -17.56 23.25 -9.03
N GLY A 33 -17.41 24.37 -9.73
CA GLY A 33 -18.48 24.97 -10.51
C GLY A 33 -18.42 24.54 -11.99
N ASN A 34 -19.53 24.03 -12.51
CA ASN A 34 -19.68 23.74 -13.94
C ASN A 34 -19.97 25.02 -14.72
N LEU A 35 -19.30 25.19 -15.86
CA LEU A 35 -19.55 26.30 -16.79
C LEU A 35 -20.44 25.91 -17.98
N TYR A 36 -20.63 24.62 -18.23
CA TYR A 36 -21.36 24.07 -19.36
C TYR A 36 -22.19 22.85 -18.96
N ASP A 37 -23.35 22.67 -19.58
CA ASP A 37 -24.23 21.52 -19.30
C ASP A 37 -23.71 20.16 -19.74
N ARG A 38 -22.67 20.12 -20.59
CA ARG A 38 -22.05 18.90 -21.14
C ARG A 38 -20.55 18.89 -20.88
N LEU A 39 -20.17 19.27 -19.68
CA LEU A 39 -18.77 19.39 -19.31
C LEU A 39 -18.03 18.04 -19.36
N ASP A 40 -18.71 16.96 -18.96
CA ASP A 40 -18.13 15.60 -18.90
C ASP A 40 -17.61 15.15 -20.27
N GLU A 41 -18.34 15.49 -21.38
CA GLU A 41 -17.91 15.17 -22.75
C GLU A 41 -16.66 15.92 -23.19
N VAL A 42 -16.37 17.06 -22.58
CA VAL A 42 -15.20 17.88 -22.91
C VAL A 42 -13.99 17.50 -22.05
N ILE A 43 -14.23 17.10 -20.79
CA ILE A 43 -13.17 16.74 -19.85
C ILE A 43 -12.57 15.38 -20.21
N ASP A 44 -13.36 14.42 -20.69
CA ASP A 44 -12.90 13.09 -21.08
C ASP A 44 -11.80 13.11 -22.16
N ASP A 45 -11.80 14.15 -23.00
CA ASP A 45 -10.81 14.35 -24.06
C ASP A 45 -9.57 15.17 -23.62
N VAL A 46 -9.51 15.60 -22.35
CA VAL A 46 -8.40 16.43 -21.83
C VAL A 46 -7.47 15.61 -20.96
N ASP A 47 -6.19 15.64 -21.27
CA ASP A 47 -5.14 15.07 -20.42
C ASP A 47 -5.20 15.69 -19.01
N HIS A 48 -5.36 14.84 -17.99
CA HIS A 48 -5.38 15.24 -16.59
C HIS A 48 -4.15 14.68 -15.85
N ALA A 49 -3.67 15.44 -14.88
CA ALA A 49 -2.45 15.09 -14.13
C ALA A 49 -2.73 14.08 -13.00
N ALA A 50 -3.97 14.03 -12.49
CA ALA A 50 -4.40 13.16 -11.40
C ALA A 50 -5.93 13.07 -11.37
N GLU A 51 -6.44 12.02 -10.75
CA GLU A 51 -7.85 11.82 -10.48
C GLU A 51 -8.12 11.85 -8.98
N ILE A 52 -9.30 12.33 -8.58
CA ILE A 52 -9.77 12.23 -7.20
C ILE A 52 -10.52 10.91 -7.08
N VAL A 53 -10.01 10.02 -6.23
CA VAL A 53 -10.68 8.74 -5.96
C VAL A 53 -11.90 8.98 -5.09
N GLU A 54 -13.07 8.62 -5.61
CA GLU A 54 -14.35 8.70 -4.91
C GLU A 54 -14.81 7.31 -4.42
N PRO A 55 -15.74 7.23 -3.45
CA PRO A 55 -16.26 5.94 -2.98
C PRO A 55 -16.83 5.05 -4.09
N GLY A 56 -17.40 5.65 -5.15
CA GLY A 56 -17.91 4.94 -6.32
C GLY A 56 -16.87 4.14 -7.07
N ASP A 57 -15.66 4.66 -7.17
CA ASP A 57 -14.54 4.04 -7.89
C ASP A 57 -14.06 2.76 -7.21
N LEU A 58 -14.37 2.60 -5.92
CA LEU A 58 -13.95 1.45 -5.12
C LEU A 58 -14.97 0.30 -5.12
N VAL A 59 -16.17 0.50 -5.64
CA VAL A 59 -17.26 -0.50 -5.56
C VAL A 59 -16.87 -1.81 -6.23
N ASP A 60 -16.21 -1.76 -7.37
CA ASP A 60 -15.79 -2.95 -8.14
C ASP A 60 -14.68 -3.73 -7.45
N TYR A 61 -13.86 -3.06 -6.63
CA TYR A 61 -12.78 -3.69 -5.85
C TYR A 61 -13.30 -4.38 -4.58
N PHE A 62 -14.46 -3.96 -4.06
CA PHE A 62 -15.07 -4.49 -2.85
C PHE A 62 -16.41 -5.20 -3.14
N ALA A 63 -16.46 -5.95 -4.25
CA ALA A 63 -17.63 -6.73 -4.60
C ALA A 63 -18.05 -7.69 -3.47
N PRO A 64 -19.34 -7.93 -3.26
CA PRO A 64 -19.82 -8.88 -2.25
C PRO A 64 -19.21 -10.25 -2.45
N LEU A 65 -18.71 -10.83 -1.37
CA LEU A 65 -18.08 -12.15 -1.40
C LEU A 65 -19.15 -13.26 -1.58
N PRO A 66 -18.91 -14.26 -2.43
CA PRO A 66 -19.77 -15.44 -2.52
C PRO A 66 -19.90 -16.15 -1.17
N THR A 67 -21.06 -16.73 -0.89
CA THR A 67 -21.35 -17.41 0.39
C THR A 67 -20.50 -18.65 0.64
N ASN A 68 -19.96 -19.26 -0.40
CA ASN A 68 -19.13 -20.47 -0.34
C ASN A 68 -17.63 -20.19 -0.49
N ILE A 69 -17.20 -18.94 -0.33
CA ILE A 69 -15.80 -18.56 -0.45
C ILE A 69 -14.99 -19.06 0.75
N ASP A 70 -13.82 -19.64 0.49
CA ASP A 70 -12.86 -20.04 1.52
C ASP A 70 -11.66 -19.07 1.59
N LYS A 71 -10.79 -19.29 2.57
CA LYS A 71 -9.62 -18.43 2.80
C LYS A 71 -8.60 -18.45 1.65
N TYR A 72 -8.56 -19.52 0.85
CA TYR A 72 -7.60 -19.64 -0.24
C TYR A 72 -8.12 -18.97 -1.51
N SER A 73 -9.41 -19.13 -1.80
CA SER A 73 -10.05 -18.49 -2.96
C SER A 73 -10.13 -16.95 -2.83
N ARG A 74 -10.02 -16.41 -1.59
CA ARG A 74 -9.91 -14.96 -1.36
C ARG A 74 -8.53 -14.37 -1.64
N GLY A 75 -7.59 -15.18 -2.09
CA GLY A 75 -6.22 -14.76 -2.33
C GLY A 75 -5.36 -14.65 -1.07
N SER A 76 -4.06 -14.64 -1.28
CA SER A 76 -3.06 -14.60 -0.22
C SER A 76 -2.05 -13.47 -0.44
N VAL A 77 -1.65 -12.83 0.66
CA VAL A 77 -0.70 -11.71 0.65
C VAL A 77 0.52 -12.05 1.50
N LEU A 78 1.71 -11.95 0.92
CA LEU A 78 2.95 -11.94 1.67
C LEU A 78 3.39 -10.51 1.93
N ILE A 79 3.56 -10.16 3.19
CA ILE A 79 4.10 -8.86 3.62
C ILE A 79 5.60 -9.01 3.85
N VAL A 80 6.42 -8.43 2.99
CA VAL A 80 7.88 -8.37 3.13
C VAL A 80 8.25 -7.02 3.71
N ALA A 81 8.48 -6.98 5.03
CA ALA A 81 8.49 -5.70 5.74
C ALA A 81 9.25 -5.77 7.06
N GLY A 82 9.52 -4.60 7.63
CA GLY A 82 10.11 -4.45 8.96
C GLY A 82 11.63 -4.48 8.98
N SER A 83 12.13 -4.06 10.10
CA SER A 83 13.53 -4.12 10.54
C SER A 83 13.55 -4.05 12.06
N ALA A 84 14.72 -4.24 12.69
CA ALA A 84 14.86 -4.04 14.13
C ALA A 84 14.42 -2.65 14.57
N GLN A 85 14.59 -1.63 13.72
CA GLN A 85 14.22 -0.25 14.00
C GLN A 85 12.73 0.02 13.77
N TYR A 86 12.10 -0.65 12.79
CA TYR A 86 10.72 -0.38 12.37
C TYR A 86 9.83 -1.65 12.32
N PRO A 87 9.74 -2.43 13.40
CA PRO A 87 8.90 -3.64 13.41
C PRO A 87 7.40 -3.32 13.30
N GLY A 88 6.99 -2.15 13.80
CA GLY A 88 5.61 -1.68 13.79
C GLY A 88 5.03 -1.53 12.38
N ALA A 89 5.85 -1.16 11.39
CA ALA A 89 5.41 -1.01 10.02
C ALA A 89 4.92 -2.34 9.43
N ALA A 90 5.63 -3.45 9.67
CA ALA A 90 5.21 -4.79 9.28
C ALA A 90 3.89 -5.21 9.97
N ILE A 91 3.75 -4.87 11.26
CA ILE A 91 2.53 -5.17 12.03
C ILE A 91 1.33 -4.41 11.46
N MET A 92 1.51 -3.12 11.16
CA MET A 92 0.44 -2.28 10.59
C MET A 92 0.03 -2.77 9.20
N ALA A 93 0.99 -3.07 8.33
CA ALA A 93 0.73 -3.57 6.99
C ALA A 93 -0.04 -4.90 7.02
N ALA A 94 0.36 -5.84 7.88
CA ALA A 94 -0.30 -7.12 8.02
C ALA A 94 -1.74 -7.01 8.58
N LYS A 95 -1.96 -6.14 9.58
CA LYS A 95 -3.30 -5.83 10.08
C LYS A 95 -4.18 -5.20 9.02
N SER A 96 -3.63 -4.28 8.21
CA SER A 96 -4.36 -3.63 7.14
C SER A 96 -4.76 -4.61 6.05
N ALA A 97 -3.86 -5.48 5.61
CA ALA A 97 -4.17 -6.54 4.64
C ALA A 97 -5.27 -7.49 5.12
N ALA A 98 -5.22 -7.91 6.38
CA ALA A 98 -6.24 -8.76 6.98
C ALA A 98 -7.60 -8.03 7.07
N ARG A 99 -7.61 -6.74 7.42
CA ARG A 99 -8.84 -5.92 7.52
C ARG A 99 -9.42 -5.59 6.14
N ALA A 100 -8.59 -5.44 5.12
CA ALA A 100 -9.02 -5.24 3.73
C ALA A 100 -9.64 -6.51 3.12
N GLY A 101 -9.56 -7.67 3.81
CA GLY A 101 -10.26 -8.87 3.41
C GLY A 101 -9.40 -9.94 2.73
N ALA A 102 -8.08 -9.84 2.76
CA ALA A 102 -7.21 -10.92 2.28
C ALA A 102 -7.53 -12.24 2.98
N GLY A 103 -7.66 -13.32 2.24
CA GLY A 103 -8.01 -14.64 2.78
C GLY A 103 -6.90 -15.26 3.61
N TYR A 104 -5.66 -15.00 3.24
CA TYR A 104 -4.47 -15.47 3.96
C TYR A 104 -3.38 -14.40 3.91
N VAL A 105 -2.88 -14.01 5.08
CA VAL A 105 -1.79 -13.05 5.24
C VAL A 105 -0.63 -13.72 5.97
N ALA A 106 0.57 -13.49 5.50
CA ALA A 106 1.79 -13.85 6.21
C ALA A 106 2.83 -12.72 6.13
N VAL A 107 3.77 -12.72 7.05
CA VAL A 107 4.85 -11.73 7.11
C VAL A 107 6.20 -12.43 6.92
N ALA A 108 7.05 -11.89 6.06
CA ALA A 108 8.47 -12.21 5.99
C ALA A 108 9.25 -11.00 6.52
N ALA A 109 9.90 -11.16 7.66
CA ALA A 109 10.60 -10.08 8.34
C ALA A 109 11.97 -10.54 8.83
N PRO A 110 12.95 -9.62 9.02
CA PRO A 110 14.22 -9.94 9.63
C PRO A 110 14.05 -10.65 10.97
N ASP A 111 14.85 -11.69 11.20
CA ASP A 111 14.80 -12.49 12.43
C ASP A 111 15.01 -11.65 13.69
N ALA A 112 15.76 -10.56 13.57
CA ALA A 112 15.96 -9.57 14.63
C ALA A 112 14.65 -8.97 15.18
N CYS A 113 13.58 -8.93 14.40
CA CYS A 113 12.26 -8.39 14.83
C CYS A 113 11.12 -9.41 14.74
N ALA A 114 11.35 -10.59 14.18
CA ALA A 114 10.29 -11.57 13.92
C ALA A 114 9.50 -11.98 15.17
N ASN A 115 10.16 -12.15 16.31
CA ASN A 115 9.48 -12.53 17.55
C ASN A 115 8.55 -11.43 18.08
N LEU A 116 8.95 -10.17 17.99
CA LEU A 116 8.10 -9.04 18.35
C LEU A 116 6.85 -9.00 17.48
N ILE A 117 7.02 -9.24 16.16
CA ILE A 117 5.90 -9.28 15.22
C ILE A 117 4.97 -10.45 15.53
N ARG A 118 5.48 -11.66 15.83
CA ARG A 118 4.68 -12.83 16.23
C ARG A 118 3.83 -12.56 17.48
N MET A 119 4.42 -11.89 18.47
CA MET A 119 3.69 -11.53 19.70
C MET A 119 2.54 -10.56 19.43
N ALA A 120 2.73 -9.62 18.50
CA ALA A 120 1.71 -8.64 18.13
C ALA A 120 0.65 -9.19 17.16
N LEU A 121 0.97 -10.28 16.44
CA LEU A 121 0.14 -10.88 15.38
C LEU A 121 0.01 -12.40 15.60
N PRO A 122 -0.61 -12.88 16.68
CA PRO A 122 -0.65 -14.31 17.02
C PRO A 122 -1.40 -15.16 15.97
N SER A 123 -2.27 -14.57 15.16
CA SER A 123 -3.03 -15.25 14.10
C SER A 123 -2.38 -15.20 12.72
N ILE A 124 -1.27 -14.49 12.57
CA ILE A 124 -0.60 -14.31 11.26
C ILE A 124 0.77 -15.00 11.31
N PRO A 125 1.06 -15.94 10.39
CA PRO A 125 2.37 -16.57 10.29
C PRO A 125 3.47 -15.55 9.99
N VAL A 126 4.62 -15.70 10.67
CA VAL A 126 5.78 -14.84 10.49
C VAL A 126 7.01 -15.70 10.17
N PHE A 127 7.54 -15.53 8.96
CA PHE A 127 8.80 -16.12 8.52
C PHE A 127 9.96 -15.25 8.98
N ALA A 128 10.84 -15.81 9.80
CA ALA A 128 12.06 -15.15 10.21
C ALA A 128 13.10 -15.30 9.10
N ILE A 129 13.51 -14.19 8.52
CA ILE A 129 14.50 -14.12 7.44
C ILE A 129 15.83 -13.67 8.02
N PRO A 130 16.96 -14.28 7.63
CA PRO A 130 18.27 -13.90 8.15
C PRO A 130 18.53 -12.40 8.03
N SER A 131 18.90 -11.77 9.16
CA SER A 131 19.21 -10.35 9.23
C SER A 131 20.71 -10.07 9.11
N ASP A 132 21.04 -8.82 8.78
CA ASP A 132 22.38 -8.27 8.92
C ASP A 132 22.66 -7.81 10.37
N SER A 133 23.85 -7.31 10.63
CA SER A 133 24.28 -6.83 11.96
C SER A 133 23.47 -5.61 12.46
N ARG A 134 22.72 -4.95 11.59
CA ARG A 134 21.85 -3.81 11.93
C ARG A 134 20.38 -4.22 12.11
N GLY A 135 20.07 -5.51 11.98
CA GLY A 135 18.71 -6.04 12.09
C GLY A 135 17.82 -5.72 10.89
N SER A 136 18.41 -5.53 9.72
CA SER A 136 17.73 -5.44 8.44
C SER A 136 17.85 -6.76 7.68
N PHE A 137 17.23 -6.89 6.50
CA PHE A 137 17.41 -8.07 5.64
C PHE A 137 18.88 -8.26 5.30
N GLY A 138 19.40 -9.45 5.57
CA GLY A 138 20.78 -9.83 5.27
C GLY A 138 20.99 -10.24 3.81
N ALA A 139 22.23 -10.47 3.41
CA ALA A 139 22.60 -10.83 2.03
C ALA A 139 21.93 -12.12 1.52
N ALA A 140 21.67 -13.09 2.40
CA ALA A 140 21.01 -14.35 2.05
C ALA A 140 19.48 -14.24 1.95
N ALA A 141 18.90 -13.09 2.33
CA ALA A 141 17.46 -12.90 2.41
C ALA A 141 16.74 -13.04 1.06
N ARG A 142 17.35 -12.53 -0.02
CA ARG A 142 16.77 -12.53 -1.38
C ARG A 142 16.23 -13.91 -1.76
N MET A 143 17.06 -14.94 -1.70
CA MET A 143 16.68 -16.29 -2.16
C MET A 143 15.49 -16.82 -1.35
N THR A 144 15.58 -16.71 -0.02
CA THR A 144 14.52 -17.21 0.88
C THR A 144 13.19 -16.47 0.66
N VAL A 145 13.24 -15.13 0.56
CA VAL A 145 12.04 -14.32 0.35
C VAL A 145 11.40 -14.62 -1.01
N CYS A 146 12.18 -14.71 -2.09
CA CYS A 146 11.67 -15.01 -3.41
C CYS A 146 11.01 -16.41 -3.48
N GLU A 147 11.58 -17.42 -2.83
CA GLU A 147 10.98 -18.76 -2.77
C GLU A 147 9.66 -18.78 -1.98
N ILE A 148 9.55 -17.98 -0.94
CA ILE A 148 8.30 -17.83 -0.20
C ILE A 148 7.28 -17.08 -1.05
N ALA A 149 7.67 -15.97 -1.69
CA ALA A 149 6.81 -15.08 -2.47
C ALA A 149 6.05 -15.81 -3.60
N LYS A 150 6.69 -16.75 -4.28
CA LYS A 150 6.07 -17.58 -5.36
C LYS A 150 4.82 -18.35 -4.93
N LYS A 151 4.57 -18.50 -3.63
CA LYS A 151 3.43 -19.24 -3.08
C LYS A 151 2.24 -18.36 -2.76
N TYR A 152 2.34 -17.05 -2.98
CA TYR A 152 1.33 -16.06 -2.64
C TYR A 152 0.75 -15.42 -3.89
N SER A 153 -0.50 -14.97 -3.79
CA SER A 153 -1.21 -14.32 -4.90
C SER A 153 -0.66 -12.92 -5.19
N CYS A 154 -0.15 -12.24 -4.16
CA CYS A 154 0.54 -10.96 -4.30
C CYS A 154 1.51 -10.73 -3.14
N VAL A 155 2.40 -9.76 -3.32
CA VAL A 155 3.39 -9.36 -2.32
C VAL A 155 3.26 -7.87 -2.05
N LEU A 156 3.30 -7.49 -0.78
CA LEU A 156 3.50 -6.10 -0.35
C LEU A 156 4.90 -5.99 0.21
N CYS A 157 5.74 -5.16 -0.38
CA CYS A 157 7.13 -4.99 0.01
C CYS A 157 7.47 -3.54 0.35
N GLY A 158 8.27 -3.33 1.40
CA GLY A 158 8.85 -2.02 1.69
C GLY A 158 8.57 -1.43 3.07
N PRO A 159 7.37 -1.56 3.68
CA PRO A 159 7.09 -0.88 4.94
C PRO A 159 8.10 -1.23 6.04
N GLY A 160 8.80 -0.20 6.55
CA GLY A 160 9.78 -0.37 7.62
C GLY A 160 11.08 -1.09 7.22
N MET A 161 11.28 -1.37 5.95
CA MET A 161 12.57 -1.83 5.44
C MET A 161 13.58 -0.68 5.45
N THR A 162 14.84 -1.00 5.65
CA THR A 162 15.94 -0.03 5.53
C THR A 162 16.50 -0.02 4.11
N THR A 163 17.43 0.89 3.84
CA THR A 163 18.21 0.95 2.59
C THR A 163 19.45 0.06 2.61
N SER A 164 19.45 -1.05 3.38
CA SER A 164 20.58 -1.99 3.42
C SER A 164 20.73 -2.71 2.08
N ALA A 165 21.95 -3.17 1.79
CA ALA A 165 22.23 -3.92 0.57
C ALA A 165 21.36 -5.19 0.46
N GLY A 166 21.10 -5.89 1.57
CA GLY A 166 20.23 -7.05 1.60
C GLY A 166 18.77 -6.70 1.30
N ALA A 167 18.27 -5.58 1.85
CA ALA A 167 16.92 -5.09 1.54
C ALA A 167 16.78 -4.74 0.05
N MET A 168 17.75 -4.07 -0.53
CA MET A 168 17.76 -3.75 -1.97
C MET A 168 17.79 -5.00 -2.84
N GLN A 169 18.55 -6.02 -2.45
CA GLN A 169 18.58 -7.31 -3.14
C GLN A 169 17.25 -8.06 -3.06
N VAL A 170 16.53 -7.97 -1.93
CA VAL A 170 15.19 -8.53 -1.79
C VAL A 170 14.21 -7.86 -2.75
N VAL A 171 14.19 -6.53 -2.77
CA VAL A 171 13.32 -5.76 -3.70
C VAL A 171 13.62 -6.11 -5.15
N SER A 172 14.90 -6.09 -5.55
CA SER A 172 15.32 -6.48 -6.91
C SER A 172 14.86 -7.90 -7.26
N GLY A 173 15.01 -8.85 -6.33
CA GLY A 173 14.58 -10.22 -6.56
C GLY A 173 13.07 -10.38 -6.70
N LEU A 174 12.27 -9.61 -5.96
CA LEU A 174 10.82 -9.64 -6.06
C LEU A 174 10.33 -9.05 -7.38
N LEU A 175 10.98 -7.99 -7.88
CA LEU A 175 10.65 -7.38 -9.18
C LEU A 175 10.93 -8.30 -10.39
N GLU A 176 11.75 -9.34 -10.21
CA GLU A 176 12.03 -10.34 -11.25
C GLU A 176 10.98 -11.47 -11.28
N LEU A 177 10.07 -11.54 -10.29
CA LEU A 177 9.06 -12.58 -10.21
C LEU A 177 7.79 -12.16 -10.96
N ASP A 178 7.10 -13.15 -11.51
CA ASP A 178 5.75 -13.00 -12.08
C ASP A 178 4.69 -13.10 -10.97
N VAL A 179 4.79 -12.21 -9.97
CA VAL A 179 3.85 -12.08 -8.85
C VAL A 179 3.54 -10.59 -8.67
N PRO A 180 2.27 -10.19 -8.58
CA PRO A 180 1.89 -8.80 -8.31
C PRO A 180 2.58 -8.24 -7.05
N LEU A 181 3.21 -7.06 -7.20
CA LEU A 181 4.01 -6.38 -6.17
C LEU A 181 3.47 -4.97 -5.92
#